data_b0efaf498c8aebb5aa6a8bd1ea376f23
#
_entry.id   b0efaf498c8aebb5aa6a8bd1ea376f23
#
_cell.length_a   1.000
_cell.length_b   1.000
_cell.length_c   1.000
_cell.angle_alpha   90.00
_cell.angle_beta   90.00
_cell.angle_gamma   90.00
#
_symmetry.space_group_name_H-M   'P 1'
#
loop_
_entity.id
_entity.type
_entity.pdbx_description
1 polymer ?
#
loop_
_entity_poly.entity_id
_entity_poly.type
_entity_poly.pdbx_seq_one_letter_code
_entity_poly.pdbx_strand_id
1 'polypeptide(L)'
;MKVGIIGAGRIGKVHAKNISMFVPEMQIKTIADPFANDATREFAAQYHIPNVTTDAADILEDPEIEAVLICSSTDTHSHFIIEAAKAKKHIFCEKPIDYDLNKVHEAINAAKD
;
A
#
# COMPACT_ATOMS: atom_id res chain seq x y z
N MET A 1 14.72 -2.12 -3.29
CA MET A 1 13.37 -1.80 -3.83
C MET A 1 12.65 -0.89 -2.86
N LYS A 2 12.11 0.21 -3.35
CA LYS A 2 11.29 1.10 -2.52
C LYS A 2 9.82 0.75 -2.68
N VAL A 3 9.11 0.69 -1.57
CA VAL A 3 7.70 0.30 -1.53
C VAL A 3 6.84 1.35 -0.84
N GLY A 4 5.57 1.36 -1.19
CA GLY A 4 4.56 2.15 -0.51
C GLY A 4 3.53 1.24 0.14
N ILE A 5 2.97 1.68 1.26
CA ILE A 5 1.91 0.95 1.94
C ILE A 5 0.65 1.82 1.92
N ILE A 6 -0.41 1.29 1.34
CA ILE A 6 -1.72 1.94 1.34
C ILE A 6 -2.56 1.31 2.43
N GLY A 7 -2.85 2.08 3.47
CA GLY A 7 -3.57 1.62 4.65
C GLY A 7 -2.68 1.46 5.85
N ALA A 8 -2.93 2.22 6.91
CA ALA A 8 -2.13 2.23 8.14
C ALA A 8 -2.91 1.68 9.34
N GLY A 9 -3.86 0.80 9.08
CA GLY A 9 -4.56 0.08 10.13
C GLY A 9 -3.68 -1.04 10.69
N ARG A 10 -4.30 -1.96 11.45
CA ARG A 10 -3.57 -3.03 12.12
C ARG A 10 -2.72 -3.86 11.16
N ILE A 11 -3.29 -4.30 10.05
CA ILE A 11 -2.61 -5.16 9.08
C ILE A 11 -1.48 -4.41 8.36
N GLY A 12 -1.73 -3.16 7.96
CA GLY A 12 -0.70 -2.34 7.34
C GLY A 12 0.50 -2.15 8.25
N LYS A 13 0.26 -1.90 9.54
CA LYS A 13 1.34 -1.76 10.52
C LYS A 13 2.10 -3.06 10.75
N VAL A 14 1.42 -4.20 10.75
CA VAL A 14 2.08 -5.51 10.87
C VAL A 14 3.03 -5.74 9.69
N HIS A 15 2.57 -5.49 8.47
CA HIS A 15 3.43 -5.65 7.28
C HIS A 15 4.57 -4.65 7.27
N ALA A 16 4.31 -3.39 7.63
CA ALA A 16 5.36 -2.37 7.69
C ALA A 16 6.46 -2.76 8.66
N LYS A 17 6.09 -3.23 9.85
CA LYS A 17 7.05 -3.70 10.86
C LYS A 17 7.86 -4.87 10.33
N ASN A 18 7.20 -5.87 9.75
CA ASN A 18 7.88 -7.08 9.27
C ASN A 18 8.86 -6.77 8.13
N ILE A 19 8.46 -5.92 7.19
CA ILE A 19 9.34 -5.51 6.09
C ILE A 19 10.55 -4.77 6.63
N SER A 20 10.33 -3.82 7.53
CA SER A 20 11.41 -3.00 8.08
C SER A 20 12.42 -3.82 8.88
N MET A 21 11.97 -4.88 9.56
CA MET A 21 12.82 -5.69 10.43
C MET A 21 13.45 -6.89 9.73
N PHE A 22 12.77 -7.49 8.74
CA PHE A 22 13.16 -8.79 8.22
C PHE A 22 13.44 -8.82 6.71
N VAL A 23 13.16 -7.74 5.98
CA VAL A 23 13.32 -7.71 4.53
C VAL A 23 14.22 -6.53 4.13
N PRO A 24 15.56 -6.69 4.26
CA PRO A 24 16.49 -5.58 4.03
C PRO A 24 16.51 -5.09 2.58
N GLU A 25 16.09 -5.91 1.62
CA GLU A 25 16.02 -5.52 0.21
C GLU A 25 14.88 -4.56 -0.10
N MET A 26 13.91 -4.43 0.81
CA MET A 26 12.75 -3.56 0.63
C MET A 26 12.81 -2.41 1.63
N GLN A 27 12.66 -1.19 1.12
CA GLN A 27 12.58 0.02 1.94
C GLN A 27 11.19 0.62 1.79
N ILE A 28 10.49 0.80 2.90
CA ILE A 28 9.21 1.47 2.90
C ILE A 28 9.46 2.97 2.81
N LYS A 29 9.10 3.58 1.69
CA LYS A 29 9.28 5.02 1.49
C LYS A 29 8.11 5.82 2.04
N THR A 30 6.88 5.35 1.88
CA THR A 30 5.67 6.10 2.20
C THR A 30 4.58 5.19 2.72
N ILE A 31 3.87 5.67 3.75
CA ILE A 31 2.61 5.09 4.21
C ILE A 31 1.50 6.08 3.89
N ALA A 32 0.44 5.63 3.25
CA ALA A 32 -0.73 6.45 2.94
C ALA A 32 -1.97 5.90 3.63
N ASP A 33 -2.69 6.78 4.32
CA ASP A 33 -3.97 6.43 4.95
C ASP A 33 -4.79 7.71 5.10
N PRO A 34 -6.06 7.74 4.66
CA PRO A 34 -6.88 8.95 4.79
C PRO A 34 -7.09 9.39 6.24
N PHE A 35 -6.88 8.48 7.19
CA PHE A 35 -7.01 8.77 8.62
C PHE A 35 -5.64 8.88 9.32
N ALA A 36 -4.56 9.05 8.55
CA ALA A 36 -3.21 9.21 9.11
C ALA A 36 -3.18 10.36 10.12
N ASN A 37 -2.56 10.11 11.27
CA ASN A 37 -2.50 11.03 12.39
C ASN A 37 -1.12 10.98 13.06
N ASP A 38 -1.00 11.61 14.23
CA ASP A 38 0.27 11.62 14.97
C ASP A 38 0.75 10.22 15.34
N ALA A 39 -0.17 9.33 15.72
CA ALA A 39 0.21 7.93 16.01
C ALA A 39 0.78 7.23 14.78
N THR A 40 0.24 7.51 13.60
CA THR A 40 0.77 6.98 12.34
C THR A 40 2.18 7.50 12.10
N ARG A 41 2.41 8.79 12.34
CA ARG A 41 3.73 9.42 12.17
C ARG A 41 4.75 8.88 13.17
N GLU A 42 4.34 8.67 14.42
CA GLU A 42 5.22 8.06 15.44
C GLU A 42 5.61 6.64 15.05
N PHE A 43 4.66 5.85 14.58
CA PHE A 43 4.94 4.51 14.07
C PHE A 43 5.94 4.54 12.92
N ALA A 44 5.72 5.43 11.95
CA ALA A 44 6.62 5.56 10.81
C ALA A 44 8.04 5.95 11.25
N ALA A 45 8.15 6.89 12.19
CA ALA A 45 9.46 7.30 12.71
C ALA A 45 10.17 6.15 13.42
N GLN A 46 9.45 5.32 14.15
CA GLN A 46 10.02 4.17 14.86
C GLN A 46 10.67 3.17 13.89
N TYR A 47 10.11 3.01 12.70
CA TYR A 47 10.61 2.07 11.70
C TYR A 47 11.34 2.76 10.53
N HIS A 48 11.72 4.02 10.72
CA HIS A 48 12.49 4.80 9.73
C HIS A 48 11.79 4.94 8.38
N ILE A 49 10.47 5.10 8.40
CA ILE A 49 9.67 5.35 7.20
C ILE A 49 9.58 6.86 7.01
N PRO A 50 10.16 7.42 5.94
CA PRO A 50 10.34 8.87 5.83
C PRO A 50 9.06 9.67 5.55
N ASN A 51 8.05 9.06 4.93
CA ASN A 51 6.86 9.81 4.51
C ASN A 51 5.57 9.18 5.01
N VAL A 52 4.68 10.01 5.51
CA VAL A 52 3.30 9.65 5.86
C VAL A 52 2.38 10.63 5.16
N THR A 53 1.38 10.12 4.45
CA THR A 53 0.44 10.97 3.72
C THR A 53 -1.00 10.49 3.90
N THR A 54 -1.95 11.38 3.64
CA THR A 54 -3.37 11.02 3.63
C THR A 54 -3.87 10.67 2.23
N ASP A 55 -3.03 10.83 1.20
CA ASP A 55 -3.41 10.63 -0.20
C ASP A 55 -2.56 9.52 -0.84
N ALA A 56 -3.22 8.43 -1.21
CA ALA A 56 -2.56 7.31 -1.88
C ALA A 56 -1.92 7.70 -3.23
N ALA A 57 -2.38 8.79 -3.85
CA ALA A 57 -1.76 9.28 -5.09
C ALA A 57 -0.29 9.61 -4.90
N ASP A 58 0.12 10.04 -3.70
CA ASP A 58 1.52 10.31 -3.40
C ASP A 58 2.41 9.07 -3.56
N ILE A 59 1.84 7.89 -3.35
CA ILE A 59 2.53 6.62 -3.59
C ILE A 59 2.45 6.25 -5.08
N LEU A 60 1.26 6.31 -5.65
CA LEU A 60 1.01 5.83 -7.01
C LEU A 60 1.72 6.66 -8.07
N GLU A 61 1.92 7.95 -7.82
CA GLU A 61 2.59 8.86 -8.72
C GLU A 61 4.11 8.96 -8.48
N ASP A 62 4.61 8.35 -7.41
CA ASP A 62 6.04 8.41 -7.08
C ASP A 62 6.83 7.42 -7.93
N PRO A 63 7.70 7.89 -8.84
CA PRO A 63 8.46 7.00 -9.72
C PRO A 63 9.51 6.16 -8.99
N GLU A 64 9.89 6.53 -7.77
CA GLU A 64 10.85 5.74 -6.98
C GLU A 64 10.19 4.53 -6.31
N ILE A 65 8.88 4.54 -6.14
CA ILE A 65 8.17 3.42 -5.53
C ILE A 65 7.87 2.38 -6.60
N GLU A 66 8.45 1.21 -6.45
CA GLU A 66 8.34 0.12 -7.42
C GLU A 66 7.21 -0.85 -7.10
N ALA A 67 6.82 -0.94 -5.84
CA ALA A 67 5.79 -1.88 -5.38
C ALA A 67 4.89 -1.23 -4.35
N VAL A 68 3.65 -1.70 -4.28
CA VAL A 68 2.68 -1.24 -3.29
C VAL A 68 2.07 -2.42 -2.55
N LEU A 69 1.90 -2.27 -1.24
CA LEU A 69 1.12 -3.18 -0.41
C LEU A 69 -0.21 -2.52 -0.13
N ILE A 70 -1.30 -3.16 -0.52
CA ILE A 70 -2.64 -2.63 -0.33
C ILE A 70 -3.23 -3.30 0.92
N CYS A 71 -3.24 -2.56 2.01
CA CYS A 71 -3.69 -3.00 3.33
C CYS A 71 -4.86 -2.16 3.85
N SER A 72 -5.50 -1.42 2.95
CA SER A 72 -6.66 -0.60 3.27
C SER A 72 -7.92 -1.47 3.45
N SER A 73 -9.05 -0.83 3.71
CA SER A 73 -10.30 -1.55 3.88
C SER A 73 -10.66 -2.35 2.61
N THR A 74 -11.30 -3.50 2.80
CA THR A 74 -11.59 -4.44 1.72
C THR A 74 -12.34 -3.81 0.54
N ASP A 75 -13.25 -2.90 0.83
CA ASP A 75 -14.05 -2.21 -0.19
C ASP A 75 -13.23 -1.31 -1.13
N THR A 76 -11.97 -1.01 -0.77
CA THR A 76 -11.08 -0.20 -1.60
C THR A 76 -10.02 -1.03 -2.34
N HIS A 77 -9.90 -2.33 -2.08
CA HIS A 77 -8.81 -3.15 -2.64
C HIS A 77 -8.81 -3.15 -4.16
N SER A 78 -9.95 -3.41 -4.80
CA SER A 78 -10.02 -3.45 -6.26
C SER A 78 -9.64 -2.11 -6.89
N HIS A 79 -10.09 -1.00 -6.30
CA HIS A 79 -9.74 0.35 -6.77
C HIS A 79 -8.22 0.54 -6.78
N PHE A 80 -7.55 0.24 -5.67
CA PHE A 80 -6.11 0.46 -5.58
C PHE A 80 -5.31 -0.52 -6.43
N ILE A 81 -5.79 -1.76 -6.61
CA ILE A 81 -5.15 -2.70 -7.55
C ILE A 81 -5.18 -2.13 -8.96
N ILE A 82 -6.31 -1.61 -9.41
CA ILE A 82 -6.46 -1.04 -10.74
C ILE A 82 -5.53 0.17 -10.90
N GLU A 83 -5.53 1.07 -9.93
CA GLU A 83 -4.71 2.28 -9.98
C GLU A 83 -3.21 1.95 -9.96
N ALA A 84 -2.80 0.98 -9.13
CA ALA A 84 -1.40 0.55 -9.07
C ALA A 84 -0.96 -0.14 -10.37
N ALA A 85 -1.84 -0.94 -10.98
CA ALA A 85 -1.55 -1.57 -12.27
C ALA A 85 -1.36 -0.51 -13.36
N LYS A 86 -2.21 0.53 -13.39
CA LYS A 86 -2.05 1.65 -14.32
C LYS A 86 -0.73 2.37 -14.12
N ALA A 87 -0.27 2.48 -12.90
CA ALA A 87 1.00 3.09 -12.54
C ALA A 87 2.20 2.15 -12.77
N LYS A 88 1.95 0.93 -13.23
CA LYS A 88 2.98 -0.08 -13.53
C LYS A 88 3.79 -0.48 -12.30
N LYS A 89 3.15 -0.58 -11.15
CA LYS A 89 3.78 -1.00 -9.90
C LYS A 89 3.49 -2.47 -9.62
N HIS A 90 4.43 -3.16 -8.97
CA HIS A 90 4.16 -4.48 -8.42
C HIS A 90 3.14 -4.38 -7.30
N ILE A 91 2.24 -5.35 -7.20
CA ILE A 91 1.10 -5.26 -6.29
C ILE A 91 1.08 -6.46 -5.35
N PHE A 92 0.98 -6.17 -4.06
CA PHE A 92 0.58 -7.14 -3.03
C PHE A 92 -0.68 -6.62 -2.36
N CYS A 93 -1.73 -7.44 -2.32
CA CYS A 93 -3.01 -7.04 -1.74
C CYS A 93 -3.47 -8.03 -0.69
N GLU A 94 -3.89 -7.53 0.48
CA GLU A 94 -4.46 -8.37 1.53
C GLU A 94 -5.81 -8.93 1.10
N LYS A 95 -6.10 -10.14 1.56
CA LYS A 95 -7.37 -10.82 1.29
C LYS A 95 -8.45 -10.34 2.26
N PRO A 96 -9.73 -10.36 1.85
CA PRO A 96 -10.19 -10.61 0.48
C PRO A 96 -9.97 -9.38 -0.41
N ILE A 97 -9.89 -9.59 -1.73
CA ILE A 97 -9.67 -8.50 -2.68
C ILE A 97 -10.85 -7.53 -2.68
N ASP A 98 -12.06 -8.07 -2.73
CA ASP A 98 -13.29 -7.26 -2.67
C ASP A 98 -14.49 -8.18 -2.37
N TYR A 99 -15.58 -7.58 -1.89
CA TYR A 99 -16.84 -8.30 -1.67
C TYR A 99 -17.67 -8.42 -2.95
N ASP A 100 -17.41 -7.59 -3.95
CA ASP A 100 -18.13 -7.57 -5.23
C ASP A 100 -17.34 -8.33 -6.29
N LEU A 101 -17.92 -9.39 -6.85
CA LEU A 101 -17.25 -10.21 -7.86
C LEU A 101 -16.91 -9.43 -9.12
N ASN A 102 -17.72 -8.45 -9.51
CA ASN A 102 -17.41 -7.62 -10.67
C ASN A 102 -16.15 -6.79 -10.45
N LYS A 103 -15.99 -6.24 -9.26
CA LYS A 103 -14.79 -5.49 -8.90
C LYS A 103 -13.56 -6.40 -8.83
N VAL A 104 -13.72 -7.64 -8.37
CA VAL A 104 -12.64 -8.64 -8.37
C VAL A 104 -12.19 -8.90 -9.80
N HIS A 105 -13.12 -9.09 -10.73
CA HIS A 105 -12.80 -9.30 -12.14
C HIS A 105 -12.07 -8.11 -12.75
N GLU A 106 -12.51 -6.90 -12.46
CA GLU A 106 -11.85 -5.68 -12.94
C GLU A 106 -10.41 -5.61 -12.42
N ALA A 107 -10.21 -5.91 -11.14
CA ALA A 107 -8.89 -5.89 -10.53
C ALA A 107 -7.96 -6.93 -11.18
N ILE A 108 -8.44 -8.14 -11.39
CA ILE A 108 -7.67 -9.20 -12.05
C ILE A 108 -7.28 -8.80 -13.47
N ASN A 109 -8.21 -8.25 -14.23
CA ASN A 109 -7.95 -7.84 -15.61
C ASN A 109 -6.93 -6.71 -15.66
N ALA A 110 -7.02 -5.73 -14.75
CA ALA A 110 -6.05 -4.63 -14.67
C ALA A 110 -4.65 -5.16 -14.32
N ALA A 111 -4.55 -6.11 -13.41
CA ALA A 111 -3.27 -6.66 -12.96
C ALA A 111 -2.57 -7.54 -14.01
N LYS A 112 -3.32 -8.07 -14.98
CA LYS A 112 -2.73 -8.87 -16.07
C LYS A 112 -1.98 -8.02 -17.08
N ASP A 113 -2.35 -6.76 -17.21
CA ASP A 113 -1.71 -5.84 -18.12
C ASP A 113 -0.47 -5.22 -17.48
#